data_dd328840b7c205fcf64cac1f8aeb70cb
#
_entry.id   dd328840b7c205fcf64cac1f8aeb70cb
#
_cell.length_a   1.000
_cell.length_b   1.000
_cell.length_c   1.000
_cell.angle_alpha   90.00
_cell.angle_beta   90.00
_cell.angle_gamma   90.00
#
_symmetry.space_group_name_H-M   'P 1'
#
loop_
_entity.id
_entity.type
_entity.pdbx_description
1 polymer ?
#
loop_
_entity_poly.entity_id
_entity_poly.type
_entity_poly.pdbx_seq_one_letter_code
_entity_poly.pdbx_strand_id
1 'polypeptide(L)'
;LFYPISASGWMRSFSKWCRKHLGNKVGDRLPLYVASFIVWFATGIWHGSSWNFIVWGLLNYVILMLSEEITPLAERFHNRCSWSNGKGYMIFTVIRTVVIVATLNIFDCYRARDAFSIIGSIFVPGGFAGVVGGGLMELGLGISDYIIVAVGVVIMFAVSYMSREDSFRDRMHRLPYYSRA
;
A
#
# COMPACT_ATOMS: atom_id res chain seq x y z
N LEU A 1 -1.24 -5.52 -14.65
CA LEU A 1 -2.43 -6.39 -14.66
C LEU A 1 -3.74 -5.62 -14.54
N PHE A 2 -3.87 -4.66 -13.62
CA PHE A 2 -5.13 -3.93 -13.39
C PHE A 2 -5.67 -3.25 -14.65
N TYR A 3 -4.88 -2.41 -15.34
CA TYR A 3 -5.32 -1.68 -16.53
C TYR A 3 -5.78 -2.59 -17.67
N PRO A 4 -5.06 -3.64 -18.05
CA PRO A 4 -5.55 -4.59 -19.07
C PRO A 4 -6.87 -5.26 -18.69
N ILE A 5 -7.06 -5.63 -17.42
CA ILE A 5 -8.30 -6.25 -16.95
C ILE A 5 -9.44 -5.24 -16.98
N SER A 6 -9.27 -4.05 -16.42
CA SER A 6 -10.30 -3.01 -16.37
C SER A 6 -10.69 -2.48 -17.77
N ALA A 7 -9.75 -2.44 -18.69
CA ALA A 7 -9.98 -2.03 -20.09
C ALA A 7 -10.51 -3.15 -21.00
N SER A 8 -10.60 -4.39 -20.50
CA SER A 8 -11.05 -5.53 -21.29
C SER A 8 -12.50 -5.39 -21.75
N GLY A 9 -12.84 -5.99 -22.89
CA GLY A 9 -14.21 -6.00 -23.42
C GLY A 9 -15.21 -6.64 -22.46
N TRP A 10 -14.77 -7.72 -21.79
CA TRP A 10 -15.55 -8.39 -20.76
C TRP A 10 -15.87 -7.47 -19.58
N MET A 11 -14.90 -6.77 -19.03
CA MET A 11 -15.10 -5.86 -17.90
C MET A 11 -16.02 -4.68 -18.26
N ARG A 12 -15.90 -4.17 -19.50
CA ARG A 12 -16.81 -3.13 -20.01
C ARG A 12 -18.25 -3.62 -20.13
N SER A 13 -18.45 -4.84 -20.60
CA SER A 13 -19.79 -5.46 -20.67
C SER A 13 -20.36 -5.70 -19.28
N PHE A 14 -19.55 -6.19 -18.35
CA PHE A 14 -19.90 -6.38 -16.96
C PHE A 14 -20.29 -5.04 -16.29
N SER A 15 -19.53 -3.98 -16.51
CA SER A 15 -19.84 -2.63 -16.00
C SER A 15 -21.19 -2.13 -16.51
N LYS A 16 -21.49 -2.29 -17.81
CA LYS A 16 -22.79 -1.93 -18.39
C LYS A 16 -23.93 -2.73 -17.78
N TRP A 17 -23.72 -4.03 -17.57
CA TRP A 17 -24.71 -4.88 -16.92
C TRP A 17 -24.97 -4.46 -15.46
N CYS A 18 -23.91 -4.19 -14.70
CA CYS A 18 -24.02 -3.71 -13.32
C CYS A 18 -24.79 -2.38 -13.23
N ARG A 19 -24.47 -1.40 -14.06
CA ARG A 19 -25.19 -0.11 -14.11
C ARG A 19 -26.68 -0.30 -14.39
N LYS A 20 -27.00 -1.20 -15.30
CA LYS A 20 -28.39 -1.47 -15.69
C LYS A 20 -29.21 -2.11 -14.54
N HIS A 21 -28.60 -3.00 -13.75
CA HIS A 21 -29.34 -3.81 -12.74
C HIS A 21 -29.15 -3.34 -11.31
N LEU A 22 -28.01 -2.72 -10.98
CA LEU A 22 -27.64 -2.32 -9.62
C LEU A 22 -27.58 -0.80 -9.43
N GLY A 23 -27.85 -0.04 -10.51
CA GLY A 23 -27.77 1.41 -10.49
C GLY A 23 -26.33 1.95 -10.66
N ASN A 24 -26.22 3.24 -10.95
CA ASN A 24 -24.97 3.87 -11.35
C ASN A 24 -23.88 3.80 -10.26
N LYS A 25 -24.25 4.06 -8.99
CA LYS A 25 -23.27 4.07 -7.88
C LYS A 25 -22.56 2.73 -7.68
N VAL A 26 -23.33 1.63 -7.68
CA VAL A 26 -22.80 0.28 -7.51
C VAL A 26 -22.17 -0.20 -8.82
N GLY A 27 -22.80 0.12 -9.96
CA GLY A 27 -22.34 -0.28 -11.27
C GLY A 27 -20.97 0.28 -11.67
N ASP A 28 -20.57 1.43 -11.11
CA ASP A 28 -19.25 2.01 -11.32
C ASP A 28 -18.17 1.40 -10.42
N ARG A 29 -18.53 1.03 -9.19
CA ARG A 29 -17.60 0.52 -8.18
C ARG A 29 -17.35 -0.99 -8.29
N LEU A 30 -18.38 -1.77 -8.57
CA LEU A 30 -18.28 -3.23 -8.59
C LEU A 30 -17.24 -3.76 -9.61
N PRO A 31 -17.14 -3.23 -10.85
CA PRO A 31 -16.09 -3.63 -11.79
C PRO A 31 -14.68 -3.31 -11.28
N LEU A 32 -14.51 -2.17 -10.58
CA LEU A 32 -13.25 -1.80 -9.95
C LEU A 32 -12.86 -2.83 -8.87
N TYR A 33 -13.82 -3.23 -8.03
CA TYR A 33 -13.59 -4.21 -6.97
C TYR A 33 -13.24 -5.58 -7.53
N VAL A 34 -13.96 -6.03 -8.56
CA VAL A 34 -13.67 -7.31 -9.22
C VAL A 34 -12.29 -7.30 -9.89
N ALA A 35 -11.94 -6.23 -10.59
CA ALA A 35 -10.62 -6.10 -11.21
C ALA A 35 -9.51 -6.09 -10.16
N SER A 36 -9.67 -5.34 -9.08
CA SER A 36 -8.72 -5.29 -7.96
C SER A 36 -8.59 -6.63 -7.25
N PHE A 37 -9.70 -7.34 -7.01
CA PHE A 37 -9.70 -8.67 -6.44
C PHE A 37 -8.88 -9.65 -7.29
N ILE A 38 -9.12 -9.69 -8.60
CA ILE A 38 -8.39 -10.59 -9.50
C ILE A 38 -6.88 -10.29 -9.45
N VAL A 39 -6.51 -9.02 -9.46
CA VAL A 39 -5.10 -8.62 -9.42
C VAL A 39 -4.44 -9.04 -8.11
N TRP A 40 -5.02 -8.72 -6.97
CA TRP A 40 -4.42 -9.01 -5.67
C TRP A 40 -4.43 -10.50 -5.35
N PHE A 41 -5.48 -11.22 -5.75
CA PHE A 41 -5.52 -12.66 -5.62
C PHE A 41 -4.44 -13.35 -6.48
N ALA A 42 -4.31 -12.94 -7.75
CA ALA A 42 -3.27 -13.43 -8.64
C ALA A 42 -1.87 -13.08 -8.12
N THR A 43 -1.69 -11.88 -7.56
CA THR A 43 -0.42 -11.46 -6.94
C THR A 43 -0.08 -12.35 -5.75
N GLY A 44 -1.04 -12.65 -4.88
CA GLY A 44 -0.83 -13.57 -3.77
C GLY A 44 -0.40 -14.96 -4.22
N ILE A 45 -1.04 -15.55 -5.21
CA ILE A 45 -0.66 -16.85 -5.80
C ILE A 45 0.73 -16.79 -6.44
N TRP A 46 1.05 -15.68 -7.11
CA TRP A 46 2.35 -15.49 -7.76
C TRP A 46 3.50 -15.44 -6.74
N HIS A 47 3.29 -14.88 -5.54
CA HIS A 47 4.28 -14.86 -4.45
C HIS A 47 4.56 -16.27 -3.90
N GLY A 48 3.57 -17.17 -3.94
CA GLY A 48 3.76 -18.56 -3.52
C GLY A 48 2.45 -19.32 -3.34
N SER A 49 2.56 -20.66 -3.24
CA SER A 49 1.41 -21.55 -3.08
C SER A 49 0.91 -21.70 -1.63
N SER A 50 1.57 -21.06 -0.68
CA SER A 50 1.20 -21.13 0.72
C SER A 50 0.05 -20.18 1.07
N TRP A 51 -0.78 -20.55 2.01
CA TRP A 51 -1.95 -19.78 2.43
C TRP A 51 -1.62 -18.36 2.93
N ASN A 52 -0.43 -18.15 3.50
CA ASN A 52 0.02 -16.83 3.95
C ASN A 52 0.05 -15.80 2.81
N PHE A 53 0.52 -16.18 1.62
CA PHE A 53 0.57 -15.29 0.45
C PHE A 53 -0.83 -14.97 -0.08
N ILE A 54 -1.74 -15.94 -0.07
CA ILE A 54 -3.13 -15.71 -0.45
C ILE A 54 -3.80 -14.76 0.54
N VAL A 55 -3.62 -14.98 1.84
CA VAL A 55 -4.13 -14.10 2.90
C VAL A 55 -3.53 -12.71 2.79
N TRP A 56 -2.22 -12.60 2.55
CA TRP A 56 -1.53 -11.32 2.30
C TRP A 56 -2.15 -10.55 1.13
N GLY A 57 -2.34 -11.20 -0.01
CA GLY A 57 -2.96 -10.59 -1.18
C GLY A 57 -4.41 -10.14 -0.90
N LEU A 58 -5.22 -10.98 -0.25
CA LEU A 58 -6.59 -10.63 0.10
C LEU A 58 -6.68 -9.49 1.12
N LEU A 59 -5.78 -9.42 2.10
CA LEU A 59 -5.72 -8.31 3.06
C LEU A 59 -5.35 -6.99 2.37
N ASN A 60 -4.39 -7.01 1.44
CA ASN A 60 -4.07 -5.84 0.63
C ASN A 60 -5.28 -5.38 -0.18
N TYR A 61 -6.01 -6.30 -0.82
CA TYR A 61 -7.25 -6.01 -1.52
C TYR A 61 -8.28 -5.35 -0.61
N VAL A 62 -8.54 -5.93 0.58
CA VAL A 62 -9.53 -5.39 1.53
C VAL A 62 -9.15 -3.99 1.98
N ILE A 63 -7.88 -3.74 2.33
CA ILE A 63 -7.42 -2.42 2.77
C ILE A 63 -7.55 -1.39 1.65
N LEU A 64 -7.23 -1.77 0.41
CA LEU A 64 -7.40 -0.89 -0.75
C LEU A 64 -8.89 -0.51 -0.94
N MET A 65 -9.79 -1.48 -0.87
CA MET A 65 -11.23 -1.22 -1.00
C MET A 65 -11.77 -0.37 0.14
N LEU A 66 -11.35 -0.63 1.37
CA LEU A 66 -11.71 0.21 2.52
C LEU A 66 -11.19 1.65 2.36
N SER A 67 -9.98 1.82 1.82
CA SER A 67 -9.43 3.15 1.54
C SER A 67 -10.29 3.91 0.53
N GLU A 68 -10.72 3.27 -0.55
CA GLU A 68 -11.62 3.87 -1.56
C GLU A 68 -12.97 4.27 -0.95
N GLU A 69 -13.56 3.43 -0.10
CA GLU A 69 -14.84 3.74 0.54
C GLU A 69 -14.73 4.86 1.60
N ILE A 70 -13.59 4.99 2.26
CA ILE A 70 -13.34 6.01 3.27
C ILE A 70 -12.94 7.36 2.63
N THR A 71 -12.44 7.36 1.39
CA THR A 71 -11.98 8.58 0.70
C THR A 71 -13.01 9.72 0.74
N PRO A 72 -14.31 9.54 0.39
CA PRO A 72 -15.28 10.63 0.44
C PRO A 72 -15.55 11.15 1.86
N LEU A 73 -15.36 10.29 2.87
CA LEU A 73 -15.47 10.71 4.28
C LEU A 73 -14.24 11.50 4.70
N ALA A 74 -13.05 11.07 4.27
CA ALA A 74 -11.80 11.76 4.49
C ALA A 74 -11.78 13.16 3.84
N GLU A 75 -12.30 13.28 2.62
CA GLU A 75 -12.45 14.56 1.92
C GLU A 75 -13.39 15.51 2.69
N ARG A 76 -14.52 15.02 3.19
CA ARG A 76 -15.42 15.83 4.04
C ARG A 76 -14.74 16.30 5.31
N PHE A 77 -13.92 15.45 5.92
CA PHE A 77 -13.14 15.79 7.10
C PHE A 77 -12.08 16.87 6.76
N HIS A 78 -11.36 16.72 5.67
CA HIS A 78 -10.37 17.70 5.21
C HIS A 78 -10.99 19.07 4.93
N ASN A 79 -12.17 19.09 4.32
CA ASN A 79 -12.88 20.34 4.02
C ASN A 79 -13.41 21.04 5.28
N ARG A 80 -13.60 20.31 6.39
CA ARG A 80 -14.08 20.87 7.65
C ARG A 80 -12.96 21.25 8.63
N CYS A 81 -11.82 20.58 8.56
CA CYS A 81 -10.73 20.72 9.52
C CYS A 81 -9.51 21.33 8.86
N SER A 82 -9.23 22.62 9.12
CA SER A 82 -8.05 23.31 8.62
C SER A 82 -6.72 22.64 9.04
N TRP A 83 -6.70 21.94 10.17
CA TRP A 83 -5.56 21.18 10.67
C TRP A 83 -5.15 20.03 9.73
N SER A 84 -6.09 19.46 9.02
CA SER A 84 -5.83 18.33 8.10
C SER A 84 -4.98 18.72 6.87
N ASN A 85 -4.84 20.01 6.58
CA ASN A 85 -3.95 20.53 5.52
C ASN A 85 -2.53 20.83 6.03
N GLY A 86 -2.27 20.62 7.30
CA GLY A 86 -0.98 20.88 7.92
C GLY A 86 0.07 19.77 7.68
N LYS A 87 1.36 20.16 7.81
CA LYS A 87 2.49 19.21 7.72
C LYS A 87 2.38 18.04 8.70
N GLY A 88 1.82 18.28 9.89
CA GLY A 88 1.59 17.24 10.90
C GLY A 88 0.65 16.14 10.43
N TYR A 89 -0.44 16.48 9.75
CA TYR A 89 -1.35 15.50 9.18
C TYR A 89 -0.70 14.70 8.04
N MET A 90 0.11 15.34 7.22
CA MET A 90 0.88 14.66 6.19
C MET A 90 1.82 13.60 6.79
N ILE A 91 2.57 13.96 7.83
CA ILE A 91 3.45 13.02 8.56
C ILE A 91 2.64 11.87 9.14
N PHE A 92 1.51 12.15 9.79
CA PHE A 92 0.61 11.13 10.32
C PHE A 92 0.14 10.16 9.23
N THR A 93 -0.23 10.68 8.06
CA THR A 93 -0.70 9.84 6.92
C THR A 93 0.42 8.91 6.42
N VAL A 94 1.65 9.42 6.33
CA VAL A 94 2.81 8.60 5.93
C VAL A 94 3.07 7.50 6.97
N ILE A 95 3.15 7.85 8.26
CA ILE A 95 3.38 6.89 9.35
C ILE A 95 2.28 5.82 9.35
N ARG A 96 1.01 6.22 9.28
CA ARG A 96 -0.13 5.30 9.21
C ARG A 96 0.02 4.32 8.05
N THR A 97 0.37 4.80 6.86
CA THR A 97 0.52 3.96 5.67
C THR A 97 1.69 2.99 5.84
N VAL A 98 2.83 3.46 6.35
CA VAL A 98 4.00 2.60 6.64
C VAL A 98 3.63 1.51 7.64
N VAL A 99 2.93 1.84 8.72
CA VAL A 99 2.50 0.87 9.73
C VAL A 99 1.56 -0.17 9.13
N ILE A 100 0.58 0.24 8.33
CA ILE A 100 -0.34 -0.69 7.65
C ILE A 100 0.44 -1.64 6.74
N VAL A 101 1.30 -1.12 5.88
CA VAL A 101 2.08 -1.94 4.93
C VAL A 101 3.04 -2.87 5.66
N ALA A 102 3.74 -2.38 6.70
CA ALA A 102 4.63 -3.21 7.51
C ALA A 102 3.87 -4.35 8.19
N THR A 103 2.69 -4.07 8.73
CA THR A 103 1.82 -5.09 9.34
C THR A 103 1.38 -6.15 8.33
N LEU A 104 1.03 -5.74 7.11
CA LEU A 104 0.68 -6.68 6.04
C LEU A 104 1.86 -7.55 5.62
N ASN A 105 3.05 -7.00 5.56
CA ASN A 105 4.27 -7.74 5.17
C ASN A 105 4.67 -8.83 6.18
N ILE A 106 4.13 -8.83 7.40
CA ILE A 106 4.30 -9.95 8.34
C ILE A 106 3.74 -11.25 7.73
N PHE A 107 2.63 -11.18 6.98
CA PHE A 107 2.06 -12.34 6.28
C PHE A 107 2.91 -12.85 5.12
N ASP A 108 3.76 -12.01 4.54
CA ASP A 108 4.71 -12.42 3.51
C ASP A 108 5.85 -13.28 4.10
N CYS A 109 6.27 -12.98 5.34
CA CYS A 109 7.40 -13.63 6.00
C CYS A 109 7.01 -14.85 6.86
N TYR A 110 5.79 -14.88 7.41
CA TYR A 110 5.35 -15.88 8.39
C TYR A 110 4.08 -16.60 7.94
N ARG A 111 3.86 -17.82 8.47
CA ARG A 111 2.60 -18.52 8.27
C ARG A 111 1.44 -17.67 8.81
N ALA A 112 0.30 -17.71 8.15
CA ALA A 112 -0.85 -16.87 8.50
C ALA A 112 -1.22 -16.91 9.99
N ARG A 113 -1.16 -18.09 10.62
CA ARG A 113 -1.44 -18.26 12.05
C ARG A 113 -0.43 -17.51 12.93
N ASP A 114 0.85 -17.62 12.60
CA ASP A 114 1.94 -17.01 13.37
C ASP A 114 1.92 -15.49 13.17
N ALA A 115 1.61 -15.01 11.95
CA ALA A 115 1.43 -13.61 11.64
C ALA A 115 0.35 -12.95 12.50
N PHE A 116 -0.81 -13.59 12.69
CA PHE A 116 -1.86 -13.08 13.59
C PHE A 116 -1.39 -13.03 15.05
N SER A 117 -0.62 -14.03 15.49
CA SER A 117 -0.05 -14.05 16.85
C SER A 117 0.96 -12.90 17.04
N ILE A 118 1.85 -12.68 16.06
CA ILE A 118 2.83 -11.59 16.08
C ILE A 118 2.13 -10.23 16.12
N ILE A 119 1.11 -10.01 15.29
CA ILE A 119 0.33 -8.78 15.30
C ILE A 119 -0.34 -8.57 16.66
N GLY A 120 -0.90 -9.64 17.24
CA GLY A 120 -1.49 -9.60 18.58
C GLY A 120 -0.46 -9.18 19.66
N SER A 121 0.77 -9.66 19.58
CA SER A 121 1.83 -9.35 20.53
C SER A 121 2.28 -7.88 20.51
N ILE A 122 2.10 -7.17 19.39
CA ILE A 122 2.41 -5.73 19.29
C ILE A 122 1.55 -4.89 20.28
N PHE A 123 0.32 -5.35 20.55
CA PHE A 123 -0.63 -4.67 21.42
C PHE A 123 -0.49 -5.06 22.91
N VAL A 124 0.39 -6.02 23.24
CA VAL A 124 0.64 -6.41 24.62
C VAL A 124 1.63 -5.42 25.26
N PRO A 125 1.36 -4.94 26.49
CA PRO A 125 2.30 -4.09 27.22
C PRO A 125 3.68 -4.75 27.33
N GLY A 126 4.72 -4.04 26.86
CA GLY A 126 6.10 -4.55 26.85
C GLY A 126 6.56 -5.12 25.49
N GLY A 127 5.68 -5.35 24.54
CA GLY A 127 6.06 -5.84 23.20
C GLY A 127 7.05 -4.93 22.47
N PHE A 128 6.98 -3.61 22.69
CA PHE A 128 7.89 -2.63 22.11
C PHE A 128 9.22 -2.49 22.88
N ALA A 129 9.29 -2.96 24.13
CA ALA A 129 10.49 -2.85 24.97
C ALA A 129 11.66 -3.65 24.39
N GLY A 130 11.41 -4.78 23.74
CA GLY A 130 12.45 -5.57 23.08
C GLY A 130 13.13 -4.84 21.93
N VAL A 131 12.38 -4.03 21.16
CA VAL A 131 12.93 -3.23 20.07
C VAL A 131 13.85 -2.13 20.60
N VAL A 132 13.44 -1.45 21.65
CA VAL A 132 14.21 -0.37 22.30
C VAL A 132 15.40 -0.93 23.10
N GLY A 133 15.28 -2.15 23.64
CA GLY A 133 16.29 -2.84 24.44
C GLY A 133 17.44 -3.49 23.66
N GLY A 134 17.54 -3.25 22.35
CA GLY A 134 18.62 -3.80 21.50
C GLY A 134 18.21 -4.99 20.63
N GLY A 135 16.94 -5.42 20.66
CA GLY A 135 16.43 -6.52 19.83
C GLY A 135 16.64 -6.34 18.33
N LEU A 136 16.81 -5.10 17.87
CA LEU A 136 17.20 -4.85 16.46
C LEU A 136 18.58 -5.42 16.12
N MET A 137 19.50 -5.45 17.07
CA MET A 137 20.85 -6.02 16.86
C MET A 137 20.84 -7.55 16.89
N GLU A 138 19.82 -8.17 17.51
CA GLU A 138 19.64 -9.61 17.58
C GLU A 138 19.03 -10.20 16.28
N LEU A 139 18.51 -9.34 15.37
CA LEU A 139 17.98 -9.77 14.06
C LEU A 139 19.06 -10.31 13.11
N GLY A 140 20.34 -10.33 13.51
CA GLY A 140 21.43 -10.83 12.69
C GLY A 140 21.84 -9.91 11.53
N LEU A 141 21.31 -8.68 11.51
CA LEU A 141 21.66 -7.66 10.52
C LEU A 141 22.90 -6.89 11.00
N GLY A 142 23.87 -6.70 10.11
CA GLY A 142 25.03 -5.87 10.37
C GLY A 142 24.70 -4.36 10.33
N ILE A 143 25.58 -3.55 10.89
CA ILE A 143 25.42 -2.08 10.84
C ILE A 143 25.36 -1.60 9.39
N SER A 144 26.09 -2.24 8.46
CA SER A 144 26.04 -1.96 7.03
C SER A 144 24.64 -2.10 6.44
N ASP A 145 23.86 -3.10 6.87
CA ASP A 145 22.51 -3.35 6.34
C ASP A 145 21.55 -2.24 6.78
N TYR A 146 21.67 -1.78 8.03
CA TYR A 146 20.90 -0.62 8.51
C TYR A 146 21.27 0.67 7.78
N ILE A 147 22.54 0.87 7.45
CA ILE A 147 22.99 2.03 6.64
C ILE A 147 22.37 1.96 5.24
N ILE A 148 22.39 0.80 4.59
CA ILE A 148 21.79 0.62 3.26
C ILE A 148 20.29 0.94 3.29
N VAL A 149 19.58 0.44 4.29
CA VAL A 149 18.15 0.73 4.47
C VAL A 149 17.92 2.23 4.68
N ALA A 150 18.70 2.87 5.56
CA ALA A 150 18.59 4.30 5.83
C ALA A 150 18.85 5.14 4.57
N VAL A 151 19.89 4.82 3.81
CA VAL A 151 20.21 5.48 2.54
C VAL A 151 19.08 5.27 1.53
N GLY A 152 18.54 4.07 1.40
CA GLY A 152 17.40 3.78 0.54
C GLY A 152 16.16 4.62 0.90
N VAL A 153 15.84 4.73 2.18
CA VAL A 153 14.74 5.57 2.67
C VAL A 153 14.97 7.04 2.33
N VAL A 154 16.19 7.56 2.53
CA VAL A 154 16.55 8.95 2.19
C VAL A 154 16.39 9.20 0.69
N ILE A 155 16.87 8.28 -0.16
CA ILE A 155 16.72 8.39 -1.61
C ILE A 155 15.24 8.38 -2.00
N MET A 156 14.43 7.47 -1.45
CA MET A 156 12.98 7.45 -1.72
C MET A 156 12.31 8.75 -1.31
N PHE A 157 12.67 9.31 -0.16
CA PHE A 157 12.14 10.60 0.30
C PHE A 157 12.54 11.74 -0.65
N ALA A 158 13.80 11.78 -1.06
CA ALA A 158 14.31 12.80 -2.01
C ALA A 158 13.57 12.72 -3.35
N VAL A 159 13.44 11.51 -3.93
CA VAL A 159 12.73 11.31 -5.20
C VAL A 159 11.24 11.66 -5.05
N SER A 160 10.59 11.25 -3.96
CA SER A 160 9.20 11.58 -3.70
C SER A 160 8.98 13.09 -3.55
N TYR A 161 9.89 13.77 -2.85
CA TYR A 161 9.83 15.23 -2.70
C TYR A 161 10.03 15.96 -4.04
N MET A 162 11.00 15.51 -4.84
CA MET A 162 11.27 16.09 -6.16
C MET A 162 10.14 15.82 -7.17
N SER A 163 9.39 14.75 -7.01
CA SER A 163 8.27 14.38 -7.90
C SER A 163 6.95 15.05 -7.54
N ARG A 164 6.93 15.95 -6.57
CA ARG A 164 5.70 16.60 -6.10
C ARG A 164 5.12 17.58 -7.10
N GLU A 165 5.97 18.32 -7.82
CA GLU A 165 5.55 19.36 -8.78
C GLU A 165 5.56 18.87 -10.22
N ASP A 166 6.61 18.09 -10.58
CA ASP A 166 6.77 17.45 -11.89
C ASP A 166 7.21 16.02 -11.69
N SER A 167 6.62 15.07 -12.42
CA SER A 167 7.08 13.68 -12.40
C SER A 167 8.58 13.62 -12.70
N PHE A 168 9.33 12.86 -11.90
CA PHE A 168 10.77 12.65 -12.12
C PHE A 168 11.05 12.16 -13.55
N ARG A 169 10.14 11.37 -14.11
CA ARG A 169 10.17 10.91 -15.51
C ARG A 169 10.13 12.10 -16.49
N ASP A 170 9.28 13.10 -16.26
CA ASP A 170 9.14 14.25 -17.15
C ASP A 170 10.35 15.18 -17.06
N ARG A 171 10.96 15.29 -15.88
CA ARG A 171 12.27 15.98 -15.74
C ARG A 171 13.37 15.25 -16.50
N MET A 172 13.46 13.92 -16.40
CA MET A 172 14.43 13.12 -17.15
C MET A 172 14.25 13.27 -18.66
N HIS A 173 13.00 13.37 -19.14
CA HIS A 173 12.73 13.58 -20.57
C HIS A 173 13.13 14.97 -21.07
N ARG A 174 13.19 15.97 -20.20
CA ARG A 174 13.63 17.34 -20.53
C ARG A 174 15.15 17.51 -20.56
N LEU A 175 15.91 16.53 -20.00
CA LEU A 175 17.37 16.56 -20.04
C LEU A 175 17.91 16.22 -21.44
N PRO A 176 19.00 16.84 -21.89
CA PRO A 176 19.68 16.48 -23.13
C PRO A 176 20.04 15.00 -23.15
N TYR A 177 20.03 14.39 -24.32
CA TYR A 177 20.29 12.93 -24.51
C TYR A 177 21.54 12.43 -23.79
N TYR A 178 22.60 13.23 -23.72
CA TYR A 178 23.86 12.90 -23.06
C TYR A 178 23.82 12.85 -21.52
N SER A 179 22.79 13.38 -20.90
CA SER A 179 22.63 13.35 -19.42
C SER A 179 21.61 12.32 -18.96
N ARG A 180 21.10 11.48 -19.88
CA ARG A 180 20.13 10.40 -19.60
C ARG A 180 20.76 9.03 -19.38
N ALA A 181 22.08 8.90 -19.57
CA ALA A 181 22.86 7.65 -19.44
C ALA A 181 23.27 7.38 -18.01
#